data_c8e3c8dd7f5f476718bb314f6c1799a2
#
_entry.id   c8e3c8dd7f5f476718bb314f6c1799a2
#
_cell.length_a   1.000
_cell.length_b   1.000
_cell.length_c   1.000
_cell.angle_alpha   90.00
_cell.angle_beta   90.00
_cell.angle_gamma   90.00
#
_symmetry.space_group_name_H-M   'P 1'
#
loop_
_entity.id
_entity.type
_entity.pdbx_description
1 polymer ?
#
loop_
_entity_poly.entity_id
_entity_poly.type
_entity_poly.pdbx_seq_one_letter_code
_entity_poly.pdbx_strand_id
1 'polypeptide(L)'
;MFDLTDIPADRPVLIAGPTASGKSALALDIARRQGGVVINADAIQVYGNWRVLTARPSVEEEAEAPHLLYGHIPGDADYSVGHWLREIAPLLRSGERPIITGGTGLYFTALTEGLADIPATPPDIRAEADTRMAEDGREALLAELDEESRARIDQLNPMRVQRAWEVLRATGRGIAAWQDDTPPPLLPLDRTVPILFDVDKDWLNARIARRFDMMLDQGALEEARANLPHWAPAKLSAKAIGAPELIAHLQGELTLDQARDAATIATRQFAKRQRTWFRSKMRNWRKLNPEQS
;
A
#
# COMPACT_ATOMS: atom_id res chain seq x y z
N MET A 1 21.88 -8.23 11.64
CA MET A 1 21.42 -7.15 12.55
C MET A 1 21.70 -5.85 11.86
N PHE A 2 20.71 -4.97 11.73
CA PHE A 2 20.92 -3.69 11.04
C PHE A 2 21.79 -2.74 11.86
N ASP A 3 22.60 -1.91 11.17
CA ASP A 3 23.30 -0.81 11.81
C ASP A 3 22.32 0.36 12.02
N LEU A 4 22.05 0.70 13.28
CA LEU A 4 21.14 1.77 13.69
C LEU A 4 21.87 3.05 14.13
N THR A 5 23.17 3.12 14.01
CA THR A 5 23.99 4.24 14.52
C THR A 5 23.53 5.59 13.99
N ASP A 6 23.11 5.63 12.73
CA ASP A 6 22.64 6.84 12.06
C ASP A 6 21.10 7.06 12.16
N ILE A 7 20.40 6.35 13.04
CA ILE A 7 18.98 6.49 13.27
C ILE A 7 18.74 7.08 14.65
N PRO A 8 18.54 8.41 14.79
CA PRO A 8 18.27 9.06 16.06
C PRO A 8 17.04 8.47 16.75
N ALA A 9 17.15 8.21 18.08
CA ALA A 9 16.09 7.56 18.84
C ALA A 9 14.87 8.48 19.12
N ASP A 10 15.02 9.77 18.93
CA ASP A 10 14.01 10.81 19.19
C ASP A 10 13.20 11.23 17.94
N ARG A 11 13.55 10.72 16.75
CA ARG A 11 12.89 11.12 15.51
C ARG A 11 11.98 10.02 14.96
N PRO A 12 10.82 10.38 14.38
CA PRO A 12 10.01 9.48 13.58
C PRO A 12 10.82 8.81 12.46
N VAL A 13 10.59 7.51 12.23
CA VAL A 13 11.25 6.77 11.14
C VAL A 13 10.23 6.37 10.10
N LEU A 14 10.55 6.62 8.83
CA LEU A 14 9.75 6.18 7.68
C LEU A 14 10.53 5.12 6.92
N ILE A 15 9.96 3.93 6.75
CA ILE A 15 10.62 2.79 6.10
C ILE A 15 9.78 2.35 4.90
N ALA A 16 10.18 2.77 3.72
CA ALA A 16 9.57 2.37 2.47
C ALA A 16 10.40 1.31 1.74
N GLY A 17 9.75 0.47 0.96
CA GLY A 17 10.45 -0.50 0.14
C GLY A 17 9.50 -1.49 -0.52
N PRO A 18 9.97 -2.20 -1.57
CA PRO A 18 9.15 -3.20 -2.23
C PRO A 18 8.81 -4.37 -1.30
N THR A 19 7.77 -5.12 -1.66
CA THR A 19 7.46 -6.36 -0.95
C THR A 19 8.68 -7.29 -0.92
N ALA A 20 8.83 -8.09 0.12
CA ALA A 20 9.96 -9.01 0.36
C ALA A 20 11.34 -8.34 0.54
N SER A 21 11.45 -7.02 0.65
CA SER A 21 12.74 -6.34 0.82
C SER A 21 13.36 -6.46 2.23
N GLY A 22 12.56 -6.77 3.27
CA GLY A 22 13.05 -6.86 4.65
C GLY A 22 12.72 -5.64 5.52
N LYS A 23 11.94 -4.69 5.03
CA LYS A 23 11.57 -3.46 5.74
C LYS A 23 10.93 -3.67 7.11
N SER A 24 10.07 -4.70 7.26
CA SER A 24 9.40 -5.01 8.54
C SER A 24 10.41 -5.48 9.60
N ALA A 25 11.43 -6.25 9.18
CA ALA A 25 12.49 -6.68 10.09
C ALA A 25 13.32 -5.49 10.62
N LEU A 26 13.59 -4.47 9.79
CA LEU A 26 14.24 -3.24 10.25
C LEU A 26 13.32 -2.46 11.21
N ALA A 27 12.03 -2.35 10.92
CA ALA A 27 11.08 -1.66 11.79
C ALA A 27 11.01 -2.29 13.18
N LEU A 28 10.95 -3.63 13.23
CA LEU A 28 10.96 -4.39 14.49
C LEU A 28 12.29 -4.26 15.23
N ASP A 29 13.44 -4.32 14.53
CA ASP A 29 14.78 -4.16 15.14
C ASP A 29 14.94 -2.75 15.77
N ILE A 30 14.44 -1.70 15.11
CA ILE A 30 14.42 -0.33 15.67
C ILE A 30 13.52 -0.27 16.91
N ALA A 31 12.30 -0.79 16.84
CA ALA A 31 11.36 -0.78 17.95
C ALA A 31 11.91 -1.50 19.19
N ARG A 32 12.54 -2.66 19.00
CA ARG A 32 13.15 -3.47 20.07
C ARG A 32 14.35 -2.78 20.74
N ARG A 33 15.19 -2.12 19.95
CA ARG A 33 16.49 -1.58 20.43
C ARG A 33 16.41 -0.14 20.88
N GLN A 34 15.50 0.64 20.29
CA GLN A 34 15.38 2.08 20.52
C GLN A 34 14.01 2.52 21.03
N GLY A 35 13.05 1.58 21.12
CA GLY A 35 11.67 1.88 21.45
C GLY A 35 10.87 2.48 20.29
N GLY A 36 9.57 2.67 20.50
CA GLY A 36 8.63 3.21 19.55
C GLY A 36 7.55 2.20 19.13
N VAL A 37 6.66 2.66 18.27
CA VAL A 37 5.48 1.92 17.81
C VAL A 37 5.58 1.71 16.30
N VAL A 38 5.46 0.47 15.86
CA VAL A 38 5.43 0.13 14.42
C VAL A 38 4.04 0.43 13.87
N ILE A 39 3.97 1.28 12.85
CA ILE A 39 2.70 1.69 12.22
C ILE A 39 2.69 1.26 10.76
N ASN A 40 1.62 0.59 10.36
CA ASN A 40 1.43 0.11 9.00
C ASN A 40 1.25 1.24 7.99
N ALA A 41 1.97 1.16 6.87
CA ALA A 41 1.79 1.97 5.66
C ALA A 41 1.63 1.09 4.40
N ASP A 42 0.89 -0.01 4.52
CA ASP A 42 0.51 -0.88 3.41
C ASP A 42 -1.01 -0.98 3.32
N ALA A 43 -1.56 -0.67 2.13
CA ALA A 43 -3.00 -0.57 1.91
C ALA A 43 -3.74 -1.92 1.99
N ILE A 44 -3.03 -3.04 1.92
CA ILE A 44 -3.65 -4.38 2.00
C ILE A 44 -3.48 -4.98 3.40
N GLN A 45 -2.42 -4.65 4.11
CA GLN A 45 -2.21 -5.15 5.47
C GLN A 45 -3.16 -4.54 6.53
N VAL A 46 -3.97 -3.56 6.15
CA VAL A 46 -5.05 -3.02 7.02
C VAL A 46 -6.18 -4.02 7.23
N TYR A 47 -6.39 -4.95 6.28
CA TYR A 47 -7.52 -5.89 6.31
C TYR A 47 -7.28 -7.07 7.25
N GLY A 48 -8.31 -7.41 8.04
CA GLY A 48 -8.24 -8.45 9.07
C GLY A 48 -8.26 -9.88 8.52
N ASN A 49 -8.84 -10.09 7.36
CA ASN A 49 -9.07 -11.39 6.76
C ASN A 49 -7.84 -12.03 6.08
N TRP A 50 -6.74 -11.28 5.91
CA TRP A 50 -5.49 -11.77 5.32
C TRP A 50 -4.30 -11.47 6.22
N ARG A 51 -3.77 -12.46 6.95
CA ARG A 51 -2.55 -12.31 7.74
C ARG A 51 -1.34 -12.91 7.05
N VAL A 52 -1.45 -14.17 6.64
CA VAL A 52 -0.33 -14.92 6.03
C VAL A 52 -0.03 -14.37 4.64
N LEU A 53 -1.03 -14.31 3.75
CA LEU A 53 -0.85 -13.85 2.37
C LEU A 53 -0.36 -12.41 2.24
N THR A 54 -0.71 -11.55 3.18
CA THR A 54 -0.23 -10.16 3.19
C THR A 54 1.07 -10.01 3.97
N ALA A 55 1.53 -11.07 4.66
CA ALA A 55 2.66 -11.06 5.57
C ALA A 55 2.56 -9.93 6.61
N ARG A 56 1.40 -9.82 7.26
CA ARG A 56 1.25 -9.02 8.46
C ARG A 56 2.17 -9.55 9.55
N PRO A 57 2.53 -8.73 10.54
CA PRO A 57 3.30 -9.19 11.68
C PRO A 57 2.69 -10.44 12.31
N SER A 58 3.54 -11.39 12.69
CA SER A 58 3.12 -12.57 13.42
C SER A 58 2.70 -12.21 14.85
N VAL A 59 2.07 -13.16 15.56
CA VAL A 59 1.70 -12.95 16.97
C VAL A 59 2.94 -12.73 17.85
N GLU A 60 4.03 -13.42 17.50
CA GLU A 60 5.31 -13.29 18.19
C GLU A 60 5.93 -11.90 17.95
N GLU A 61 5.91 -11.40 16.71
CA GLU A 61 6.41 -10.07 16.37
C GLU A 61 5.56 -8.97 17.04
N GLU A 62 4.24 -9.14 17.09
CA GLU A 62 3.33 -8.23 17.81
C GLU A 62 3.56 -8.24 19.33
N ALA A 63 4.02 -9.36 19.89
CA ALA A 63 4.41 -9.44 21.30
C ALA A 63 5.74 -8.76 21.63
N GLU A 64 6.64 -8.62 20.64
CA GLU A 64 7.95 -8.00 20.83
C GLU A 64 7.90 -6.46 20.80
N ALA A 65 6.98 -5.87 20.05
CA ALA A 65 6.79 -4.43 19.96
C ALA A 65 5.33 -4.09 19.57
N PRO A 66 4.80 -2.92 19.97
CA PRO A 66 3.48 -2.49 19.55
C PRO A 66 3.39 -2.31 18.03
N HIS A 67 2.36 -2.91 17.42
CA HIS A 67 2.05 -2.81 15.98
C HIS A 67 0.65 -2.22 15.80
N LEU A 68 0.51 -1.14 15.07
CA LEU A 68 -0.75 -0.43 14.87
C LEU A 68 -1.14 -0.35 13.39
N LEU A 69 -2.43 -0.25 13.13
CA LEU A 69 -3.06 -0.17 11.81
C LEU A 69 -2.82 -1.42 10.95
N TYR A 70 -2.66 -2.58 11.58
CA TYR A 70 -2.62 -3.88 10.93
C TYR A 70 -3.91 -4.64 11.21
N GLY A 71 -4.57 -5.15 10.16
CA GLY A 71 -5.71 -6.07 10.26
C GLY A 71 -6.92 -5.57 11.05
N HIS A 72 -7.08 -4.26 11.17
CA HIS A 72 -8.14 -3.62 11.96
C HIS A 72 -9.39 -3.31 11.14
N ILE A 73 -9.33 -3.49 9.81
CA ILE A 73 -10.43 -3.22 8.88
C ILE A 73 -11.07 -4.55 8.44
N PRO A 74 -12.41 -4.69 8.50
CA PRO A 74 -13.11 -5.83 7.94
C PRO A 74 -12.81 -6.02 6.45
N GLY A 75 -12.73 -7.29 5.98
CA GLY A 75 -12.37 -7.60 4.59
C GLY A 75 -13.35 -7.08 3.53
N ASP A 76 -14.58 -6.79 3.89
CA ASP A 76 -15.62 -6.24 3.02
C ASP A 76 -15.75 -4.71 3.08
N ALA A 77 -15.03 -4.06 3.97
CA ALA A 77 -15.06 -2.61 4.14
C ALA A 77 -14.17 -1.88 3.12
N ASP A 78 -14.59 -0.69 2.74
CA ASP A 78 -13.78 0.22 1.94
C ASP A 78 -12.77 0.96 2.81
N TYR A 79 -11.56 1.09 2.30
CA TYR A 79 -10.49 1.83 2.97
C TYR A 79 -9.65 2.63 1.97
N SER A 80 -9.23 3.81 2.36
CA SER A 80 -8.50 4.73 1.49
C SER A 80 -7.33 5.39 2.22
N VAL A 81 -6.45 6.03 1.47
CA VAL A 81 -5.37 6.86 2.04
C VAL A 81 -5.91 7.97 2.95
N GLY A 82 -7.08 8.54 2.66
CA GLY A 82 -7.74 9.53 3.52
C GLY A 82 -8.21 8.93 4.86
N HIS A 83 -8.71 7.69 4.87
CA HIS A 83 -9.01 6.97 6.12
C HIS A 83 -7.73 6.76 6.93
N TRP A 84 -6.67 6.25 6.29
CA TRP A 84 -5.37 6.04 6.94
C TRP A 84 -4.78 7.32 7.53
N LEU A 85 -4.85 8.47 6.83
CA LEU A 85 -4.38 9.76 7.36
C LEU A 85 -5.16 10.20 8.61
N ARG A 86 -6.48 9.98 8.64
CA ARG A 86 -7.29 10.30 9.81
C ARG A 86 -6.95 9.43 11.02
N GLU A 87 -6.63 8.16 10.79
CA GLU A 87 -6.27 7.22 11.84
C GLU A 87 -4.85 7.43 12.37
N ILE A 88 -3.88 7.76 11.50
CA ILE A 88 -2.51 8.00 11.93
C ILE A 88 -2.34 9.35 12.64
N ALA A 89 -3.16 10.35 12.33
CA ALA A 89 -3.03 11.70 12.89
C ALA A 89 -3.05 11.74 14.43
N PRO A 90 -3.94 11.07 15.17
CA PRO A 90 -3.88 11.00 16.63
C PRO A 90 -2.66 10.21 17.12
N LEU A 91 -2.20 9.18 16.39
CA LEU A 91 -1.02 8.39 16.76
C LEU A 91 0.26 9.22 16.71
N LEU A 92 0.38 10.13 15.76
CA LEU A 92 1.52 11.07 15.68
C LEU A 92 1.58 12.05 16.85
N ARG A 93 0.47 12.22 17.58
CA ARG A 93 0.36 13.11 18.75
C ARG A 93 0.36 12.37 20.09
N SER A 94 0.44 11.05 20.08
CA SER A 94 0.38 10.24 21.32
C SER A 94 1.60 10.37 22.23
N GLY A 95 2.69 10.93 21.75
CA GLY A 95 3.97 10.99 22.45
C GLY A 95 4.87 9.77 22.20
N GLU A 96 4.34 8.70 21.61
CA GLU A 96 5.11 7.54 21.20
C GLU A 96 5.89 7.83 19.88
N ARG A 97 7.10 7.34 19.78
CA ARG A 97 7.91 7.47 18.55
C ARG A 97 7.32 6.60 17.44
N PRO A 98 6.84 7.15 16.32
CA PRO A 98 6.32 6.35 15.22
C PRO A 98 7.43 5.78 14.35
N ILE A 99 7.34 4.48 14.04
CA ILE A 99 8.15 3.75 13.06
C ILE A 99 7.19 3.28 11.97
N ILE A 100 7.04 4.09 10.92
CA ILE A 100 6.04 3.89 9.88
C ILE A 100 6.64 3.07 8.76
N THR A 101 6.11 1.86 8.51
CA THR A 101 6.67 0.93 7.53
C THR A 101 5.63 0.41 6.56
N GLY A 102 5.97 0.32 5.28
CA GLY A 102 5.05 -0.22 4.28
C GLY A 102 5.54 -0.18 2.84
N GLY A 103 4.67 -0.70 1.97
CA GLY A 103 4.91 -0.75 0.51
C GLY A 103 4.04 0.20 -0.31
N THR A 104 3.11 0.93 0.32
CA THR A 104 2.19 1.83 -0.37
C THR A 104 2.76 3.25 -0.41
N GLY A 105 3.44 3.57 -1.49
CA GLY A 105 4.12 4.86 -1.64
C GLY A 105 3.19 6.07 -1.47
N LEU A 106 1.92 5.96 -1.91
CA LEU A 106 0.94 7.03 -1.76
C LEU A 106 0.70 7.40 -0.27
N TYR A 107 0.77 6.44 0.66
CA TYR A 107 0.61 6.73 2.08
C TYR A 107 1.73 7.63 2.60
N PHE A 108 2.96 7.35 2.22
CA PHE A 108 4.10 8.20 2.59
C PHE A 108 4.02 9.60 1.96
N THR A 109 3.67 9.69 0.66
CA THR A 109 3.50 11.00 0.01
C THR A 109 2.38 11.81 0.68
N ALA A 110 1.24 11.19 0.92
CA ALA A 110 0.13 11.85 1.61
C ALA A 110 0.50 12.32 3.03
N LEU A 111 1.31 11.54 3.73
CA LEU A 111 1.79 11.87 5.08
C LEU A 111 2.77 13.05 5.07
N THR A 112 3.71 13.09 4.09
CA THR A 112 4.87 14.00 4.09
C THR A 112 4.73 15.21 3.17
N GLU A 113 3.79 15.17 2.22
CA GLU A 113 3.53 16.24 1.26
C GLU A 113 2.10 16.79 1.37
N GLY A 114 1.21 16.06 2.07
CA GLY A 114 -0.21 16.38 2.18
C GLY A 114 -1.09 15.58 1.20
N LEU A 115 -2.39 15.65 1.41
CA LEU A 115 -3.41 15.07 0.54
C LEU A 115 -4.56 16.06 0.41
N ALA A 116 -4.98 16.35 -0.82
CA ALA A 116 -6.14 17.18 -1.08
C ALA A 116 -7.41 16.57 -0.43
N ASP A 117 -8.18 17.38 0.27
CA ASP A 117 -9.39 16.94 0.99
C ASP A 117 -10.59 16.87 0.04
N ILE A 118 -10.47 15.99 -0.95
CA ILE A 118 -11.52 15.77 -1.96
C ILE A 118 -12.63 14.92 -1.34
N PRO A 119 -13.90 15.34 -1.39
CA PRO A 119 -15.02 14.55 -0.91
C PRO A 119 -15.07 13.14 -1.52
N ALA A 120 -15.67 12.21 -0.79
CA ALA A 120 -15.89 10.86 -1.31
C ALA A 120 -16.79 10.92 -2.56
N THR A 121 -16.44 10.15 -3.58
CA THR A 121 -17.29 10.02 -4.78
C THR A 121 -18.60 9.32 -4.41
N PRO A 122 -19.78 9.93 -4.69
CA PRO A 122 -21.06 9.27 -4.52
C PRO A 122 -21.13 7.96 -5.32
N PRO A 123 -21.80 6.91 -4.78
CA PRO A 123 -21.87 5.61 -5.45
C PRO A 123 -22.50 5.64 -6.83
N ASP A 124 -23.50 6.49 -7.06
CA ASP A 124 -24.15 6.70 -8.35
C ASP A 124 -23.20 7.31 -9.39
N ILE A 125 -22.41 8.30 -9.01
CA ILE A 125 -21.37 8.88 -9.89
C ILE A 125 -20.27 7.86 -10.20
N ARG A 126 -19.91 7.01 -9.23
CA ARG A 126 -18.96 5.92 -9.44
C ARG A 126 -19.51 4.92 -10.47
N ALA A 127 -20.77 4.50 -10.31
CA ALA A 127 -21.41 3.58 -11.23
C ALA A 127 -21.56 4.18 -12.65
N GLU A 128 -21.88 5.48 -12.75
CA GLU A 128 -21.91 6.21 -14.01
C GLU A 128 -20.54 6.20 -14.69
N ALA A 129 -19.46 6.48 -13.93
CA ALA A 129 -18.10 6.48 -14.44
C ALA A 129 -17.65 5.09 -14.92
N ASP A 130 -17.99 4.03 -14.17
CA ASP A 130 -17.66 2.64 -14.54
C ASP A 130 -18.38 2.24 -15.85
N THR A 131 -19.67 2.58 -15.98
CA THR A 131 -20.45 2.33 -17.20
C THR A 131 -19.85 3.06 -18.39
N ARG A 132 -19.62 4.36 -18.26
CA ARG A 132 -19.07 5.18 -19.34
C ARG A 132 -17.65 4.79 -19.73
N MET A 133 -16.83 4.37 -18.75
CA MET A 133 -15.50 3.85 -19.04
C MET A 133 -15.56 2.58 -19.89
N ALA A 134 -16.57 1.72 -19.63
CA ALA A 134 -16.75 0.47 -20.36
C ALA A 134 -17.36 0.68 -21.77
N GLU A 135 -18.32 1.60 -21.92
CA GLU A 135 -19.08 1.82 -23.15
C GLU A 135 -18.40 2.84 -24.08
N ASP A 136 -18.00 4.00 -23.55
CA ASP A 136 -17.49 5.14 -24.33
C ASP A 136 -15.95 5.21 -24.33
N GLY A 137 -15.31 4.51 -23.38
CA GLY A 137 -13.86 4.49 -23.22
C GLY A 137 -13.30 5.73 -22.49
N ARG A 138 -12.01 5.67 -22.26
CA ARG A 138 -11.26 6.72 -21.52
C ARG A 138 -11.32 8.09 -22.19
N GLU A 139 -11.30 8.12 -23.51
CA GLU A 139 -11.23 9.34 -24.32
C GLU A 139 -12.48 10.21 -24.13
N ALA A 140 -13.65 9.60 -23.94
CA ALA A 140 -14.89 10.32 -23.69
C ALA A 140 -14.86 11.05 -22.34
N LEU A 141 -14.42 10.37 -21.28
CA LEU A 141 -14.27 10.99 -19.95
C LEU A 141 -13.20 12.08 -19.96
N LEU A 142 -12.10 11.86 -20.67
CA LEU A 142 -11.01 12.82 -20.79
C LEU A 142 -11.45 14.10 -21.48
N ALA A 143 -12.34 14.01 -22.48
CA ALA A 143 -12.87 15.17 -23.21
C ALA A 143 -13.70 16.11 -22.33
N GLU A 144 -14.32 15.60 -21.27
CA GLU A 144 -15.16 16.37 -20.34
C GLU A 144 -14.37 17.04 -19.21
N LEU A 145 -13.07 16.71 -19.04
CA LEU A 145 -12.25 17.33 -18.01
C LEU A 145 -11.91 18.78 -18.36
N ASP A 146 -11.79 19.61 -17.32
CA ASP A 146 -11.18 20.93 -17.45
C ASP A 146 -9.73 20.82 -17.94
N GLU A 147 -9.25 21.88 -18.60
CA GLU A 147 -7.94 21.90 -19.25
C GLU A 147 -6.80 21.67 -18.24
N GLU A 148 -6.89 22.27 -17.06
CA GLU A 148 -5.87 22.19 -16.04
C GLU A 148 -5.75 20.79 -15.45
N SER A 149 -6.88 20.17 -15.11
CA SER A 149 -6.92 18.78 -14.64
C SER A 149 -6.40 17.82 -15.71
N ARG A 150 -6.79 18.03 -16.98
CA ARG A 150 -6.28 17.23 -18.10
C ARG A 150 -4.78 17.32 -18.27
N ALA A 151 -4.19 18.52 -18.10
CA ALA A 151 -2.76 18.74 -18.23
C ALA A 151 -1.94 18.07 -17.11
N ARG A 152 -2.50 17.95 -15.90
CA ARG A 152 -1.79 17.43 -14.70
C ARG A 152 -1.89 15.93 -14.50
N ILE A 153 -2.89 15.27 -15.07
CA ILE A 153 -3.07 13.82 -14.89
C ILE A 153 -2.31 13.01 -15.97
N ASP A 154 -1.99 11.78 -15.65
CA ASP A 154 -1.54 10.80 -16.63
C ASP A 154 -2.76 10.36 -17.47
N GLN A 155 -2.91 10.96 -18.64
CA GLN A 155 -4.03 10.75 -19.54
C GLN A 155 -4.08 9.32 -20.12
N LEU A 156 -2.97 8.58 -20.09
CA LEU A 156 -2.91 7.19 -20.54
C LEU A 156 -3.40 6.20 -19.47
N ASN A 157 -3.56 6.65 -18.23
CA ASN A 157 -4.00 5.82 -17.13
C ASN A 157 -5.52 5.96 -16.93
N PRO A 158 -6.33 4.93 -17.29
CA PRO A 158 -7.79 5.00 -17.22
C PRO A 158 -8.30 5.29 -15.80
N MET A 159 -7.67 4.73 -14.77
CA MET A 159 -8.08 4.97 -13.38
C MET A 159 -7.88 6.43 -12.95
N ARG A 160 -6.85 7.10 -13.47
CA ARG A 160 -6.62 8.53 -13.17
C ARG A 160 -7.59 9.42 -13.92
N VAL A 161 -7.91 9.09 -15.16
CA VAL A 161 -8.91 9.82 -15.95
C VAL A 161 -10.29 9.67 -15.30
N GLN A 162 -10.70 8.44 -14.99
CA GLN A 162 -11.95 8.17 -14.28
C GLN A 162 -12.04 8.93 -12.96
N ARG A 163 -10.99 8.88 -12.13
CA ARG A 163 -10.98 9.62 -10.86
C ARG A 163 -11.10 11.13 -11.05
N ALA A 164 -10.42 11.70 -12.02
CA ALA A 164 -10.52 13.13 -12.30
C ALA A 164 -11.95 13.52 -12.75
N TRP A 165 -12.57 12.69 -13.59
CA TRP A 165 -13.94 12.87 -14.04
C TRP A 165 -14.95 12.75 -12.89
N GLU A 166 -14.82 11.73 -12.04
CA GLU A 166 -15.64 11.56 -10.84
C GLU A 166 -15.59 12.76 -9.92
N VAL A 167 -14.37 13.30 -9.70
CA VAL A 167 -14.17 14.49 -8.85
C VAL A 167 -14.88 15.69 -9.43
N LEU A 168 -14.69 15.97 -10.71
CA LEU A 168 -15.35 17.08 -11.40
C LEU A 168 -16.88 16.91 -11.37
N ARG A 169 -17.37 15.72 -11.67
CA ARG A 169 -18.81 15.40 -11.70
C ARG A 169 -19.47 15.52 -10.33
N ALA A 170 -18.79 15.05 -9.28
CA ALA A 170 -19.31 15.06 -7.92
C ALA A 170 -19.26 16.44 -7.26
N THR A 171 -18.29 17.28 -7.61
CA THR A 171 -18.01 18.53 -6.87
C THR A 171 -18.15 19.80 -7.69
N GLY A 172 -18.28 19.69 -9.01
CA GLY A 172 -18.22 20.84 -9.93
C GLY A 172 -16.84 21.49 -10.01
N ARG A 173 -15.81 20.91 -9.37
CA ARG A 173 -14.45 21.46 -9.29
C ARG A 173 -13.43 20.43 -9.79
N GLY A 174 -12.53 20.84 -10.69
CA GLY A 174 -11.49 19.98 -11.24
C GLY A 174 -10.48 19.48 -10.20
N ILE A 175 -9.93 18.29 -10.42
CA ILE A 175 -8.98 17.68 -9.49
C ILE A 175 -7.69 18.51 -9.31
N ALA A 176 -7.28 19.26 -10.34
CA ALA A 176 -6.13 20.16 -10.27
C ALA A 176 -6.34 21.24 -9.21
N ALA A 177 -7.50 21.91 -9.25
CA ALA A 177 -7.84 22.95 -8.29
C ALA A 177 -7.92 22.42 -6.84
N TRP A 178 -8.41 21.19 -6.63
CA TRP A 178 -8.34 20.53 -5.32
C TRP A 178 -6.91 20.27 -4.85
N GLN A 179 -6.02 19.89 -5.78
CA GLN A 179 -4.61 19.64 -5.48
C GLN A 179 -3.86 20.92 -5.10
N ASP A 180 -4.25 22.07 -5.66
CA ASP A 180 -3.66 23.37 -5.30
C ASP A 180 -4.00 23.80 -3.87
N ASP A 181 -5.16 23.35 -3.36
CA ASP A 181 -5.59 23.58 -1.98
C ASP A 181 -5.18 22.43 -1.02
N THR A 182 -4.17 21.65 -1.38
CA THR A 182 -3.67 20.58 -0.50
C THR A 182 -3.19 21.15 0.84
N PRO A 183 -3.73 20.68 1.97
CA PRO A 183 -3.31 21.15 3.29
C PRO A 183 -1.86 20.76 3.60
N PRO A 184 -1.20 21.45 4.55
CA PRO A 184 0.14 21.07 5.01
C PRO A 184 0.20 19.60 5.45
N PRO A 185 1.35 18.93 5.25
CA PRO A 185 1.53 17.54 5.63
C PRO A 185 1.42 17.32 7.14
N LEU A 186 0.90 16.15 7.55
CA LEU A 186 0.82 15.77 8.97
C LEU A 186 2.21 15.57 9.58
N LEU A 187 3.17 15.08 8.80
CA LEU A 187 4.53 14.80 9.22
C LEU A 187 5.52 15.20 8.11
N PRO A 188 6.01 16.46 8.10
CA PRO A 188 6.99 16.93 7.11
C PRO A 188 8.23 16.04 7.05
N LEU A 189 8.74 15.79 5.84
CA LEU A 189 9.84 14.83 5.61
C LEU A 189 11.12 15.19 6.38
N ASP A 190 11.42 16.47 6.50
CA ASP A 190 12.59 17.01 7.22
C ASP A 190 12.58 16.74 8.74
N ARG A 191 11.40 16.43 9.30
CA ARG A 191 11.23 16.03 10.70
C ARG A 191 11.37 14.52 10.93
N THR A 192 11.71 13.74 9.89
CA THR A 192 11.75 12.28 9.94
C THR A 192 13.13 11.73 9.59
N VAL A 193 13.30 10.43 9.77
CA VAL A 193 14.39 9.65 9.20
C VAL A 193 13.82 8.79 8.07
N PRO A 194 13.86 9.27 6.82
CA PRO A 194 13.27 8.56 5.70
C PRO A 194 14.25 7.52 5.13
N ILE A 195 13.87 6.24 5.15
CA ILE A 195 14.66 5.11 4.67
C ILE A 195 13.93 4.41 3.54
N LEU A 196 14.61 4.26 2.41
CA LEU A 196 14.13 3.51 1.26
C LEU A 196 14.99 2.27 1.03
N PHE A 197 14.38 1.08 1.08
CA PHE A 197 15.04 -0.16 0.67
C PHE A 197 15.26 -0.17 -0.85
N ASP A 198 16.50 0.01 -1.26
CA ASP A 198 16.95 -0.06 -2.67
C ASP A 198 17.65 -1.38 -2.89
N VAL A 199 16.93 -2.34 -3.46
CA VAL A 199 17.35 -3.75 -3.57
C VAL A 199 17.58 -4.16 -5.02
N ASP A 200 18.52 -5.07 -5.23
CA ASP A 200 18.73 -5.70 -6.53
C ASP A 200 17.47 -6.46 -6.99
N LYS A 201 17.25 -6.49 -8.30
CA LYS A 201 16.07 -7.11 -8.90
C LYS A 201 16.09 -8.64 -8.74
N ASP A 202 17.23 -9.25 -8.98
CA ASP A 202 17.32 -10.72 -9.04
C ASP A 202 17.32 -11.30 -7.62
N TRP A 203 18.00 -10.62 -6.70
CA TRP A 203 17.93 -10.90 -5.27
C TRP A 203 16.47 -10.83 -4.77
N LEU A 204 15.75 -9.76 -5.11
CA LEU A 204 14.35 -9.59 -4.72
C LEU A 204 13.45 -10.67 -5.31
N ASN A 205 13.63 -11.02 -6.58
CA ASN A 205 12.86 -12.06 -7.27
C ASN A 205 13.04 -13.44 -6.64
N ALA A 206 14.26 -13.78 -6.20
CA ALA A 206 14.53 -15.02 -5.49
C ALA A 206 13.86 -15.06 -4.11
N ARG A 207 13.83 -13.93 -3.39
CA ARG A 207 13.13 -13.80 -2.10
C ARG A 207 11.62 -13.89 -2.25
N ILE A 208 11.05 -13.30 -3.30
CA ILE A 208 9.61 -13.36 -3.59
C ILE A 208 9.17 -14.81 -3.77
N ALA A 209 9.89 -15.61 -4.56
CA ALA A 209 9.54 -17.01 -4.78
C ALA A 209 9.59 -17.81 -3.47
N ARG A 210 10.71 -17.75 -2.74
CA ARG A 210 10.85 -18.43 -1.44
C ARG A 210 9.80 -18.01 -0.42
N ARG A 211 9.43 -16.73 -0.41
CA ARG A 211 8.42 -16.23 0.52
C ARG A 211 7.04 -16.80 0.25
N PHE A 212 6.66 -17.00 -1.01
CA PHE A 212 5.35 -17.60 -1.30
C PHE A 212 5.31 -19.08 -0.89
N ASP A 213 6.39 -19.82 -1.09
CA ASP A 213 6.51 -21.20 -0.57
C ASP A 213 6.36 -21.22 0.96
N MET A 214 7.07 -20.34 1.67
CA MET A 214 6.92 -20.20 3.12
C MET A 214 5.49 -19.82 3.55
N MET A 215 4.80 -18.97 2.80
CA MET A 215 3.39 -18.64 3.08
C MET A 215 2.48 -19.87 2.95
N LEU A 216 2.70 -20.71 1.97
CA LEU A 216 1.96 -21.99 1.83
C LEU A 216 2.21 -22.91 3.04
N ASP A 217 3.47 -23.04 3.48
CA ASP A 217 3.84 -23.82 4.67
C ASP A 217 3.24 -23.23 5.95
N GLN A 218 3.01 -21.92 6.01
CA GLN A 218 2.43 -21.20 7.14
C GLN A 218 0.90 -21.15 7.12
N GLY A 219 0.24 -21.82 6.18
CA GLY A 219 -1.21 -21.91 6.15
C GLY A 219 -1.92 -20.93 5.22
N ALA A 220 -1.25 -20.39 4.20
CA ALA A 220 -1.89 -19.48 3.23
C ALA A 220 -3.09 -20.13 2.50
N LEU A 221 -3.02 -21.44 2.23
CA LEU A 221 -4.13 -22.16 1.61
C LEU A 221 -5.32 -22.32 2.56
N GLU A 222 -5.08 -22.56 3.83
CA GLU A 222 -6.10 -22.63 4.88
C GLU A 222 -6.75 -21.24 5.08
N GLU A 223 -5.95 -20.17 5.07
CA GLU A 223 -6.45 -18.80 5.12
C GLU A 223 -7.34 -18.49 3.90
N ALA A 224 -6.94 -18.89 2.70
CA ALA A 224 -7.75 -18.75 1.48
C ALA A 224 -9.06 -19.57 1.58
N ARG A 225 -9.00 -20.80 2.11
CA ARG A 225 -10.18 -21.65 2.32
C ARG A 225 -11.18 -21.02 3.29
N ALA A 226 -10.69 -20.40 4.37
CA ALA A 226 -11.53 -19.70 5.33
C ALA A 226 -12.22 -18.47 4.72
N ASN A 227 -11.58 -17.80 3.75
CA ASN A 227 -12.14 -16.65 3.05
C ASN A 227 -13.06 -17.00 1.87
N LEU A 228 -13.00 -18.23 1.34
CA LEU A 228 -13.77 -18.65 0.16
C LEU A 228 -15.29 -18.41 0.26
N PRO A 229 -15.96 -18.67 1.40
CA PRO A 229 -17.40 -18.43 1.53
C PRO A 229 -17.83 -16.97 1.38
N HIS A 230 -16.90 -16.04 1.62
CA HIS A 230 -17.12 -14.58 1.57
C HIS A 230 -16.33 -13.92 0.46
N TRP A 231 -15.77 -14.72 -0.47
CA TRP A 231 -14.94 -14.20 -1.55
C TRP A 231 -15.72 -13.26 -2.48
N ALA A 232 -15.24 -12.03 -2.61
CA ALA A 232 -15.80 -11.01 -3.48
C ALA A 232 -14.66 -10.29 -4.23
N PRO A 233 -14.38 -10.64 -5.51
CA PRO A 233 -13.25 -10.10 -6.28
C PRO A 233 -13.24 -8.57 -6.42
N ALA A 234 -14.42 -7.93 -6.34
CA ALA A 234 -14.56 -6.49 -6.41
C ALA A 234 -14.08 -5.76 -5.14
N LYS A 235 -13.94 -6.45 -4.01
CA LYS A 235 -13.51 -5.85 -2.74
C LYS A 235 -12.02 -5.54 -2.75
N LEU A 236 -11.64 -4.49 -2.01
CA LEU A 236 -10.23 -4.06 -1.93
C LEU A 236 -9.34 -5.11 -1.28
N SER A 237 -9.83 -5.83 -0.26
CA SER A 237 -9.09 -6.93 0.38
C SER A 237 -8.77 -8.10 -0.58
N ALA A 238 -9.61 -8.31 -1.60
CA ALA A 238 -9.39 -9.33 -2.63
C ALA A 238 -8.17 -9.03 -3.53
N LYS A 239 -7.61 -7.82 -3.44
CA LYS A 239 -6.36 -7.44 -4.14
C LYS A 239 -5.10 -7.94 -3.43
N ALA A 240 -5.22 -8.64 -2.30
CA ALA A 240 -4.10 -9.36 -1.69
C ALA A 240 -3.54 -10.37 -2.69
N ILE A 241 -2.28 -10.20 -3.10
CA ILE A 241 -1.65 -11.07 -4.10
C ILE A 241 -1.51 -12.47 -3.49
N GLY A 242 -1.90 -13.48 -4.25
CA GLY A 242 -2.02 -14.86 -3.80
C GLY A 242 -3.48 -15.23 -3.45
N ALA A 243 -4.33 -14.27 -3.06
CA ALA A 243 -5.72 -14.55 -2.74
C ALA A 243 -6.51 -14.99 -3.99
N PRO A 244 -6.56 -14.26 -5.11
CA PRO A 244 -7.24 -14.71 -6.32
C PRO A 244 -6.75 -16.08 -6.80
N GLU A 245 -5.43 -16.28 -6.77
CA GLU A 245 -4.77 -17.46 -7.28
C GLU A 245 -5.09 -18.72 -6.42
N LEU A 246 -5.05 -18.59 -5.09
CA LEU A 246 -5.39 -19.69 -4.19
C LEU A 246 -6.89 -19.97 -4.16
N ILE A 247 -7.73 -18.94 -4.30
CA ILE A 247 -9.20 -19.14 -4.45
C ILE A 247 -9.49 -19.89 -5.75
N ALA A 248 -8.87 -19.54 -6.88
CA ALA A 248 -9.03 -20.26 -8.15
C ALA A 248 -8.57 -21.74 -8.03
N HIS A 249 -7.49 -22.00 -7.27
CA HIS A 249 -7.11 -23.37 -6.94
C HIS A 249 -8.18 -24.10 -6.14
N LEU A 250 -8.74 -23.49 -5.11
CA LEU A 250 -9.80 -24.09 -4.28
C LEU A 250 -11.10 -24.33 -5.05
N GLN A 251 -11.35 -23.56 -6.11
CA GLN A 251 -12.47 -23.74 -7.04
C GLN A 251 -12.19 -24.77 -8.14
N GLY A 252 -10.99 -25.34 -8.21
CA GLY A 252 -10.59 -26.33 -9.19
C GLY A 252 -10.20 -25.79 -10.57
N GLU A 253 -10.01 -24.46 -10.68
CA GLU A 253 -9.62 -23.79 -11.93
C GLU A 253 -8.10 -23.88 -12.18
N LEU A 254 -7.30 -23.92 -11.13
CA LEU A 254 -5.84 -24.01 -11.16
C LEU A 254 -5.34 -25.19 -10.31
N THR A 255 -4.21 -25.79 -10.70
CA THR A 255 -3.44 -26.61 -9.75
C THR A 255 -2.75 -25.71 -8.72
N LEU A 256 -2.32 -26.27 -7.59
CA LEU A 256 -1.58 -25.49 -6.58
C LEU A 256 -0.27 -24.91 -7.14
N ASP A 257 0.44 -25.68 -7.98
CA ASP A 257 1.65 -25.21 -8.64
C ASP A 257 1.38 -24.03 -9.59
N GLN A 258 0.28 -24.09 -10.35
CA GLN A 258 -0.14 -22.97 -11.22
C GLN A 258 -0.50 -21.74 -10.41
N ALA A 259 -1.22 -21.89 -9.30
CA ALA A 259 -1.57 -20.79 -8.40
C ALA A 259 -0.31 -20.15 -7.78
N ARG A 260 0.64 -20.98 -7.30
CA ARG A 260 1.94 -20.52 -6.78
C ARG A 260 2.73 -19.71 -7.81
N ASP A 261 2.85 -20.22 -9.03
CA ASP A 261 3.59 -19.55 -10.09
C ASP A 261 2.92 -18.22 -10.49
N ALA A 262 1.60 -18.21 -10.63
CA ALA A 262 0.82 -17.00 -10.92
C ALA A 262 0.98 -15.93 -9.84
N ALA A 263 0.86 -16.31 -8.56
CA ALA A 263 1.05 -15.41 -7.43
C ALA A 263 2.49 -14.86 -7.36
N THR A 264 3.48 -15.70 -7.66
CA THR A 264 4.89 -15.27 -7.74
C THR A 264 5.09 -14.24 -8.84
N ILE A 265 4.52 -14.46 -10.03
CA ILE A 265 4.59 -13.51 -11.16
C ILE A 265 3.88 -12.20 -10.78
N ALA A 266 2.68 -12.26 -10.22
CA ALA A 266 1.93 -11.08 -9.79
C ALA A 266 2.70 -10.26 -8.74
N THR A 267 3.35 -10.94 -7.77
CA THR A 267 4.20 -10.31 -6.75
C THR A 267 5.42 -9.61 -7.36
N ARG A 268 6.09 -10.23 -8.34
CA ARG A 268 7.22 -9.61 -9.07
C ARG A 268 6.78 -8.37 -9.84
N GLN A 269 5.62 -8.41 -10.49
CA GLN A 269 5.04 -7.26 -11.19
C GLN A 269 4.68 -6.13 -10.20
N PHE A 270 4.13 -6.47 -9.05
CA PHE A 270 3.83 -5.50 -8.00
C PHE A 270 5.10 -4.85 -7.46
N ALA A 271 6.12 -5.64 -7.12
CA ALA A 271 7.43 -5.14 -6.68
C ALA A 271 8.10 -4.24 -7.73
N LYS A 272 7.96 -4.55 -9.04
CA LYS A 272 8.42 -3.67 -10.13
C LYS A 272 7.71 -2.31 -10.09
N ARG A 273 6.36 -2.31 -9.94
CA ARG A 273 5.58 -1.05 -9.82
C ARG A 273 6.01 -0.24 -8.61
N GLN A 274 6.20 -0.87 -7.45
CA GLN A 274 6.69 -0.20 -6.24
C GLN A 274 8.07 0.43 -6.45
N ARG A 275 9.03 -0.31 -7.00
CA ARG A 275 10.39 0.20 -7.30
C ARG A 275 10.36 1.39 -8.26
N THR A 276 9.54 1.32 -9.32
CA THR A 276 9.38 2.44 -10.27
C THR A 276 8.82 3.67 -9.57
N TRP A 277 7.81 3.50 -8.74
CA TRP A 277 7.17 4.57 -8.02
C TRP A 277 8.14 5.22 -7.00
N PHE A 278 8.81 4.42 -6.19
CA PHE A 278 9.79 4.90 -5.21
C PHE A 278 10.94 5.65 -5.88
N ARG A 279 11.47 5.13 -6.97
CA ARG A 279 12.54 5.79 -7.73
C ARG A 279 12.11 7.16 -8.26
N SER A 280 10.85 7.31 -8.63
CA SER A 280 10.29 8.59 -9.10
C SER A 280 10.05 9.59 -7.95
N LYS A 281 9.44 9.14 -6.84
CA LYS A 281 8.89 10.01 -5.80
C LYS A 281 9.73 10.14 -4.53
N MET A 282 10.65 9.20 -4.28
CA MET A 282 11.44 9.16 -3.04
C MET A 282 12.95 9.32 -3.30
N ARG A 283 13.33 10.23 -4.19
CA ARG A 283 14.74 10.44 -4.59
C ARG A 283 15.62 10.92 -3.45
N ASN A 284 15.05 11.69 -2.54
CA ASN A 284 15.75 12.30 -1.39
C ASN A 284 15.74 11.40 -0.13
N TRP A 285 15.20 10.18 -0.22
CA TRP A 285 15.22 9.24 0.89
C TRP A 285 16.57 8.56 0.98
N ARG A 286 17.03 8.32 2.23
CA ARG A 286 18.24 7.53 2.47
C ARG A 286 18.05 6.12 1.94
N LYS A 287 18.90 5.70 1.02
CA LYS A 287 18.87 4.35 0.48
C LYS A 287 19.56 3.36 1.43
N LEU A 288 18.91 2.23 1.67
CA LEU A 288 19.45 1.10 2.41
C LEU A 288 19.44 -0.12 1.52
N ASN A 289 20.59 -0.75 1.35
CA ASN A 289 20.71 -2.03 0.66
C ASN A 289 20.92 -3.15 1.71
N PRO A 290 19.91 -4.02 1.95
CA PRO A 290 19.98 -5.08 2.94
C PRO A 290 20.93 -6.21 2.56
N GLU A 291 21.45 -6.26 1.34
CA GLU A 291 22.44 -7.23 0.89
C GLU A 291 23.84 -6.90 1.42
N GLN A 292 24.04 -5.65 1.84
CA GLN A 292 25.30 -5.12 2.31
C GLN A 292 25.30 -4.81 3.82
N SER A 293 24.20 -5.15 4.51
CA SER A 293 23.98 -4.80 5.93
C SER A 293 24.11 -6.00 6.86
#